data_d53b4063cf4e3083b9e988977c6cb3ca
#
_entry.id   d53b4063cf4e3083b9e988977c6cb3ca
#
_cell.length_a   1.000
_cell.length_b   1.000
_cell.length_c   1.000
_cell.angle_alpha   90.00
_cell.angle_beta   90.00
_cell.angle_gamma   90.00
#
_symmetry.space_group_name_H-M   'P 1'
#
loop_
_entity.id
_entity.type
_entity.pdbx_description
1 polymer ?
#
loop_
_entity_poly.entity_id
_entity_poly.type
_entity_poly.pdbx_seq_one_letter_code
_entity_poly.pdbx_strand_id
1 'polypeptide(L)' 'MKCSELFRLLKKEGWYPVSQKGSHVKMKHDKRDGIIIFPNHGSQEVGKGLEKRILKDAGIEFKN' A
#
# COMPACT_ATOMS: atom_id res chain seq x y z
N MET A 1 11.27 -2.53 4.26
CA MET A 1 9.92 -2.84 4.81
C MET A 1 9.35 -4.03 4.06
N LYS A 2 8.76 -4.97 4.75
CA LYS A 2 8.12 -6.12 4.12
C LYS A 2 6.75 -5.74 3.57
N CYS A 3 6.31 -6.47 2.53
CA CYS A 3 4.98 -6.23 1.95
C CYS A 3 3.88 -6.28 3.00
N SER A 4 3.93 -7.27 3.90
CA SER A 4 2.93 -7.39 4.96
C SER A 4 2.92 -6.19 5.90
N GLU A 5 4.08 -5.62 6.17
CA GLU A 5 4.19 -4.42 7.00
C GLU A 5 3.60 -3.21 6.30
N LEU A 6 3.92 -3.03 5.02
CA LEU A 6 3.39 -1.91 4.25
C LEU A 6 1.87 -2.04 4.09
N PHE A 7 1.37 -3.25 3.86
CA PHE A 7 -0.06 -3.49 3.74
C PHE A 7 -0.79 -3.11 5.04
N ARG A 8 -0.22 -3.51 6.17
CA ARG A 8 -0.78 -3.16 7.48
C ARG A 8 -0.78 -1.66 7.69
N LEU A 9 0.30 -0.99 7.30
CA LEU A 9 0.40 0.46 7.42
C LEU A 9 -0.67 1.16 6.58
N LEU A 10 -0.88 0.71 5.36
CA LEU A 10 -1.92 1.26 4.49
C LEU A 10 -3.29 1.11 5.14
N LYS A 11 -3.60 -0.06 5.68
CA LYS A 11 -4.88 -0.29 6.35
C LYS A 11 -5.03 0.61 7.58
N LYS A 12 -3.97 0.77 8.34
CA LYS A 12 -3.99 1.66 9.51
C LYS A 12 -4.31 3.10 9.12
N GLU A 13 -3.85 3.52 7.94
CA GLU A 13 -4.07 4.87 7.45
C GLU A 13 -5.39 5.03 6.70
N GLY A 14 -6.24 4.02 6.71
CA GLY A 14 -7.58 4.10 6.16
C GLY A 14 -7.76 3.52 4.77
N TRP A 15 -6.70 2.98 4.18
CA TRP A 15 -6.82 2.30 2.89
C TRP A 15 -7.36 0.90 3.11
N TYR A 16 -8.27 0.46 2.23
CA TYR A 16 -8.88 -0.86 2.36
C TYR A 16 -8.94 -1.56 1.01
N PRO A 17 -8.78 -2.88 1.00
CA PRO A 17 -8.84 -3.64 -0.24
C PRO A 17 -10.27 -3.73 -0.75
N VAL A 18 -10.46 -3.53 -2.06
CA VAL A 18 -11.76 -3.65 -2.71
C VAL A 18 -11.80 -4.79 -3.71
N SER A 19 -10.66 -5.20 -4.24
CA SER A 19 -10.57 -6.35 -5.13
C SER A 19 -9.13 -6.83 -5.18
N GLN A 20 -8.96 -8.05 -5.66
CA GLN A 20 -7.62 -8.64 -5.79
C GLN A 20 -7.58 -9.49 -7.05
N LYS A 21 -6.53 -9.33 -7.82
CA LYS A 21 -6.28 -10.15 -8.99
C LYS A 21 -4.84 -10.67 -8.89
N GLY A 22 -4.69 -11.97 -8.61
CA GLY A 22 -3.39 -12.54 -8.31
C GLY A 22 -2.80 -11.87 -7.08
N SER A 23 -1.60 -11.36 -7.18
CA SER A 23 -0.95 -10.64 -6.09
C SER A 23 -1.28 -9.15 -6.06
N HIS A 24 -2.02 -8.63 -7.04
CA HIS A 24 -2.35 -7.21 -7.11
C HIS A 24 -3.64 -6.92 -6.36
N VAL A 25 -3.53 -6.16 -5.29
CA VAL A 25 -4.67 -5.76 -4.45
C VAL A 25 -5.02 -4.32 -4.76
N LYS A 26 -6.25 -4.10 -5.21
CA LYS A 26 -6.75 -2.75 -5.43
C LYS A 26 -7.25 -2.19 -4.10
N MET A 27 -6.74 -1.03 -3.70
CA MET A 27 -7.13 -0.41 -2.45
C MET A 27 -7.72 0.97 -2.69
N LYS A 28 -8.69 1.32 -1.87
CA LYS A 28 -9.35 2.63 -1.89
C LYS A 28 -9.36 3.26 -0.50
N HIS A 29 -9.65 4.55 -0.48
CA HIS A 29 -9.72 5.32 0.77
C HIS A 29 -10.95 6.22 0.72
N ASP A 30 -11.69 6.29 1.82
CA ASP A 30 -12.93 7.07 1.87
C ASP A 30 -12.72 8.56 1.70
N LYS A 31 -11.58 9.07 2.14
CA LYS A 31 -11.29 10.51 2.12
C LYS A 31 -10.33 10.93 1.03
N ARG A 32 -9.89 10.00 0.20
CA ARG A 32 -8.93 10.30 -0.86
C ARG A 32 -9.41 9.76 -2.17
N ASP A 33 -9.21 10.52 -3.23
CA ASP A 33 -9.49 10.07 -4.58
C ASP A 33 -8.38 9.15 -5.07
N GLY A 34 -8.69 8.35 -6.08
CA GLY A 34 -7.71 7.47 -6.67
C GLY A 34 -7.67 6.11 -6.00
N ILE A 35 -6.83 5.27 -6.56
CA ILE A 35 -6.66 3.90 -6.09
C ILE A 35 -5.18 3.58 -5.96
N ILE A 36 -4.87 2.63 -5.10
CA ILE A 36 -3.52 2.08 -4.99
C ILE A 36 -3.59 0.62 -5.43
N ILE A 37 -2.68 0.24 -6.32
CA ILE A 37 -2.50 -1.16 -6.69
C ILE A 37 -1.31 -1.67 -5.89
N PHE A 38 -1.59 -2.49 -4.90
CA PHE A 38 -0.57 -2.98 -3.98
C PHE A 38 -0.14 -4.40 -4.36
N PRO A 39 1.15 -4.63 -4.62
CA PRO A 39 1.65 -5.97 -4.91
C PRO A 39 1.86 -6.73 -3.61
N ASN A 40 0.93 -7.62 -3.29
CA ASN A 40 0.98 -8.35 -2.03
C ASN A 40 1.78 -9.65 -2.19
N HIS A 41 3.04 -9.62 -1.80
CA HIS A 41 3.93 -10.77 -1.84
C HIS A 41 4.29 -11.26 -0.43
N GLY A 42 3.43 -11.04 0.53
CA GLY A 42 3.58 -11.56 1.88
C GLY A 42 4.79 -11.01 2.61
N SER A 43 5.73 -11.90 2.99
CA SER A 43 6.89 -11.50 3.78
C SER A 43 8.07 -10.99 2.95
N GLN A 44 7.91 -10.89 1.64
CA GLN A 44 8.99 -10.38 0.79
C GLN A 44 9.20 -8.89 1.00
N GLU A 45 10.45 -8.45 0.81
CA GLU A 45 10.78 -7.04 0.93
C GLU A 45 10.21 -6.24 -0.25
N VAL A 46 9.70 -5.06 0.06
CA VAL A 46 9.29 -4.10 -0.97
C VAL A 46 10.54 -3.31 -1.37
N GLY A 47 10.79 -3.18 -2.66
CA GLY A 47 11.88 -2.33 -3.12
C GLY A 47 11.66 -0.89 -2.66
N LYS A 48 12.75 -0.19 -2.32
CA LYS A 48 12.66 1.17 -1.76
C LYS A 48 11.94 2.15 -2.68
N GLY A 49 12.16 2.03 -3.99
CA GLY A 49 11.49 2.89 -4.95
C GLY A 49 9.99 2.71 -4.95
N LEU A 50 9.54 1.45 -4.96
CA LEU A 50 8.12 1.13 -4.92
C LEU A 50 7.51 1.52 -3.58
N GLU A 51 8.22 1.28 -2.48
CA GLU A 51 7.76 1.67 -1.16
C GLU A 51 7.50 3.17 -1.08
N LYS A 52 8.45 3.98 -1.54
CA LYS A 52 8.31 5.44 -1.54
C LYS A 52 7.14 5.88 -2.40
N ARG A 53 6.97 5.26 -3.55
CA ARG A 53 5.87 5.61 -4.46
C ARG A 53 4.52 5.30 -3.83
N ILE A 54 4.38 4.12 -3.23
CA ILE A 54 3.13 3.73 -2.58
C ILE A 54 2.81 4.67 -1.42
N LEU A 55 3.80 4.97 -0.59
CA LEU A 55 3.60 5.88 0.54
C LEU A 55 3.20 7.27 0.06
N LYS A 56 3.83 7.75 -0.99
CA LYS A 56 3.48 9.05 -1.57
C LYS A 56 2.06 9.04 -2.10
N ASP A 57 1.70 8.02 -2.86
CA ASP A 57 0.35 7.91 -3.43
C ASP A 57 -0.70 7.78 -2.34
N ALA A 58 -0.36 7.15 -1.24
CA ALA A 58 -1.26 7.00 -0.09
C ALA A 58 -1.33 8.25 0.77
N GLY A 59 -0.50 9.25 0.52
CA GLY A 59 -0.45 10.45 1.32
C GLY A 59 0.17 10.27 2.69
N ILE A 60 0.99 9.24 2.84
CA ILE A 60 1.66 8.95 4.10
C ILE A 60 3.05 9.57 4.07
N GLU A 61 3.32 10.48 5.01
CA GLU A 61 4.64 11.03 5.16
C GLU A 61 5.47 10.14 6.06
N PHE A 62 6.58 9.68 5.53
CA PHE A 62 7.52 8.86 6.28
C PHE A 62 8.73 9.72 6.61
N LYS A 63 8.82 10.14 7.85
CA LYS A 63 9.99 10.85 8.33
C LYS A 63 10.95 9.86 8.96
N ASN A 64 12.14 9.80 8.41
CA ASN A 64 13.18 8.98 9.00
C ASN A 64 13.78 9.69 10.21
#